data_e5ffaf6ddc6f276f3350c813592d853e
#
_entry.id   e5ffaf6ddc6f276f3350c813592d853e
#
_cell.length_a   1.000
_cell.length_b   1.000
_cell.length_c   1.000
_cell.angle_alpha   90.00
_cell.angle_beta   90.00
_cell.angle_gamma   90.00
#
_symmetry.space_group_name_H-M   'P 1'
#
loop_
_entity.id
_entity.type
_entity.pdbx_description
1 polymer ?
#
loop_
_entity_poly.entity_id
_entity_poly.type
_entity_poly.pdbx_seq_one_letter_code
_entity_poly.pdbx_strand_id
1 'polypeptide(L)'
;MHNIAVIGSGTMGNGIAQVFAMAGFKVHLIDISTSSLLQAELIIHKNLDRLIDKDKLLLVQKPDIINNIHFTSDLELGLKDAFLVVEAISEKILLKEKLFNQLDKLTPNDCILASNTSSISITSLASFTGKPGKVIGMHFMNPVPVMQLVEIIPGLLTEKEVTDKVIEISILLNKTPFVVSDFPGFISNRILMPMINEAILSLQEKVAGVNEIDQIMKLGMAHPMGPLQLADYIGLDVCLSILNVLKDGFGNPKYAPAVLLINMVKAGKLGVKSGEGFYKYNDLKKISGISALFAN
;
A
#
# COMPACT_ATOMS: atom_id res chain seq x y z
N MET A 1 7.74 0.09 26.11
CA MET A 1 7.58 0.15 24.63
C MET A 1 6.42 -0.76 24.27
N HIS A 2 5.53 -0.31 23.38
CA HIS A 2 4.38 -1.14 22.98
C HIS A 2 4.81 -2.16 21.91
N ASN A 3 4.24 -3.35 21.95
CA ASN A 3 4.43 -4.39 20.95
C ASN A 3 3.48 -4.15 19.77
N ILE A 4 4.03 -4.20 18.58
CA ILE A 4 3.30 -4.02 17.32
C ILE A 4 3.33 -5.36 16.57
N ALA A 5 2.20 -5.79 16.04
CA ALA A 5 2.16 -6.92 15.11
C ALA A 5 1.89 -6.42 13.70
N VAL A 6 2.65 -6.88 12.72
CA VAL A 6 2.41 -6.62 11.29
C VAL A 6 2.15 -7.97 10.63
N ILE A 7 1.00 -8.12 9.98
CA ILE A 7 0.57 -9.39 9.39
C ILE A 7 0.63 -9.31 7.87
N GLY A 8 1.40 -10.21 7.27
CA GLY A 8 1.78 -10.19 5.87
C GLY A 8 3.16 -9.56 5.69
N SER A 9 4.13 -10.34 5.21
CA SER A 9 5.53 -9.92 5.02
C SER A 9 5.84 -9.47 3.58
N GLY A 10 4.81 -9.27 2.75
CA GLY A 10 4.94 -8.76 1.39
C GLY A 10 5.51 -7.35 1.32
N THR A 11 5.41 -6.72 0.14
CA THR A 11 5.99 -5.39 -0.13
C THR A 11 5.59 -4.32 0.89
N MET A 12 4.32 -4.28 1.29
CA MET A 12 3.85 -3.30 2.27
C MET A 12 4.24 -3.68 3.69
N GLY A 13 3.98 -4.93 4.10
CA GLY A 13 4.22 -5.36 5.48
C GLY A 13 5.69 -5.29 5.90
N ASN A 14 6.64 -5.67 5.03
CA ASN A 14 8.07 -5.52 5.37
C ASN A 14 8.45 -4.04 5.57
N GLY A 15 7.94 -3.14 4.73
CA GLY A 15 8.19 -1.71 4.85
C GLY A 15 7.52 -1.10 6.10
N ILE A 16 6.30 -1.56 6.45
CA ILE A 16 5.59 -1.14 7.67
C ILE A 16 6.38 -1.61 8.90
N ALA A 17 6.77 -2.89 8.96
CA ALA A 17 7.57 -3.43 10.05
C ALA A 17 8.90 -2.66 10.22
N GLN A 18 9.56 -2.35 9.09
CA GLN A 18 10.80 -1.56 9.10
C GLN A 18 10.61 -0.18 9.74
N VAL A 19 9.57 0.58 9.36
CA VAL A 19 9.39 1.95 9.89
C VAL A 19 8.99 1.94 11.37
N PHE A 20 8.22 0.95 11.82
CA PHE A 20 7.95 0.77 13.25
C PHE A 20 9.22 0.45 14.04
N ALA A 21 10.06 -0.48 13.55
CA ALA A 21 11.31 -0.84 14.19
C ALA A 21 12.32 0.33 14.22
N MET A 22 12.38 1.14 13.16
CA MET A 22 13.19 2.37 13.11
C MET A 22 12.73 3.41 14.14
N ALA A 23 11.45 3.45 14.46
CA ALA A 23 10.89 4.31 15.51
C ALA A 23 11.05 3.73 16.93
N GLY A 24 11.72 2.58 17.08
CA GLY A 24 12.03 1.94 18.35
C GLY A 24 10.95 1.01 18.90
N PHE A 25 9.87 0.74 18.15
CA PHE A 25 8.86 -0.24 18.56
C PHE A 25 9.40 -1.68 18.44
N LYS A 26 8.93 -2.57 19.32
CA LYS A 26 9.11 -4.03 19.14
C LYS A 26 8.05 -4.52 18.16
N VAL A 27 8.49 -5.19 17.11
CA VAL A 27 7.62 -5.59 15.98
C VAL A 27 7.65 -7.10 15.82
N HIS A 28 6.49 -7.72 15.80
CA HIS A 28 6.32 -9.08 15.29
C HIS A 28 5.88 -8.99 13.83
N LEU A 29 6.77 -9.36 12.90
CA LEU A 29 6.40 -9.51 11.49
C LEU A 29 5.95 -10.95 11.25
N ILE A 30 4.67 -11.12 10.96
CA ILE A 30 3.98 -12.41 10.92
C ILE A 30 3.60 -12.75 9.49
N ASP A 31 3.94 -13.95 9.04
CA ASP A 31 3.48 -14.49 7.74
C ASP A 31 3.39 -16.02 7.81
N ILE A 32 2.41 -16.59 7.13
CA ILE A 32 2.24 -18.05 7.05
C ILE A 32 3.40 -18.73 6.28
N SER A 33 4.13 -17.97 5.47
CA SER A 33 5.24 -18.43 4.62
C SER A 33 6.59 -18.03 5.22
N THR A 34 7.33 -19.00 5.72
CA THR A 34 8.71 -18.81 6.19
C THR A 34 9.64 -18.27 5.10
N SER A 35 9.44 -18.68 3.85
CA SER A 35 10.21 -18.13 2.73
C SER A 35 9.93 -16.64 2.48
N SER A 36 8.68 -16.21 2.67
CA SER A 36 8.31 -14.78 2.58
C SER A 36 8.94 -13.98 3.72
N LEU A 37 8.99 -14.53 4.93
CA LEU A 37 9.66 -13.89 6.09
C LEU A 37 11.16 -13.70 5.83
N LEU A 38 11.86 -14.73 5.34
CA LEU A 38 13.27 -14.64 4.96
C LEU A 38 13.51 -13.58 3.88
N GLN A 39 12.64 -13.51 2.87
CA GLN A 39 12.73 -12.47 1.85
C GLN A 39 12.48 -11.07 2.43
N ALA A 40 11.52 -10.91 3.34
CA ALA A 40 11.26 -9.65 4.00
C ALA A 40 12.47 -9.17 4.81
N GLU A 41 13.13 -10.06 5.55
CA GLU A 41 14.36 -9.78 6.29
C GLU A 41 15.47 -9.26 5.37
N LEU A 42 15.75 -9.96 4.26
CA LEU A 42 16.72 -9.52 3.26
C LEU A 42 16.40 -8.16 2.66
N ILE A 43 15.11 -7.90 2.37
CA ILE A 43 14.66 -6.62 1.82
C ILE A 43 14.86 -5.50 2.86
N ILE A 44 14.51 -5.73 4.12
CA ILE A 44 14.70 -4.76 5.20
C ILE A 44 16.18 -4.44 5.36
N HIS A 45 17.08 -5.44 5.42
CA HIS A 45 18.52 -5.24 5.47
C HIS A 45 19.02 -4.35 4.33
N LYS A 46 18.62 -4.68 3.08
CA LYS A 46 18.98 -3.92 1.89
C LYS A 46 18.43 -2.48 1.90
N ASN A 47 17.24 -2.28 2.43
CA ASN A 47 16.66 -0.94 2.54
C ASN A 47 17.40 -0.10 3.59
N LEU A 48 17.78 -0.69 4.74
CA LEU A 48 18.58 -0.02 5.75
C LEU A 48 19.96 0.36 5.21
N ASP A 49 20.64 -0.53 4.46
CA ASP A 49 21.91 -0.22 3.81
C ASP A 49 21.77 0.97 2.85
N ARG A 50 20.72 1.01 2.04
CA ARG A 50 20.46 2.16 1.16
C ARG A 50 20.18 3.47 1.91
N LEU A 51 19.61 3.40 3.12
CA LEU A 51 19.43 4.59 3.96
C LEU A 51 20.78 5.06 4.54
N ILE A 52 21.66 4.13 4.91
CA ILE A 52 23.02 4.42 5.37
C ILE A 52 23.82 5.05 4.23
N ASP A 53 23.82 4.45 3.03
CA ASP A 53 24.52 4.97 1.84
C ASP A 53 24.07 6.38 1.44
N LYS A 54 22.89 6.82 1.89
CA LYS A 54 22.32 8.15 1.63
C LYS A 54 22.41 9.10 2.84
N ASP A 55 23.16 8.75 3.85
CA ASP A 55 23.32 9.51 5.10
C ASP A 55 22.00 9.79 5.83
N LYS A 56 20.99 8.91 5.64
CA LYS A 56 19.68 9.02 6.30
C LYS A 56 19.54 8.13 7.54
N LEU A 57 20.52 7.27 7.78
CA LEU A 57 20.60 6.37 8.92
C LEU A 57 22.09 6.17 9.28
N LEU A 58 22.41 6.17 10.57
CA LEU A 58 23.76 5.85 11.03
C LEU A 58 23.95 4.33 11.06
N LEU A 59 25.13 3.85 10.62
CA LEU A 59 25.45 2.43 10.59
C LEU A 59 25.25 1.75 11.96
N VAL A 60 25.60 2.45 13.04
CA VAL A 60 25.47 1.97 14.43
C VAL A 60 24.02 1.68 14.84
N GLN A 61 23.02 2.27 14.17
CA GLN A 61 21.61 2.09 14.48
C GLN A 61 21.01 0.81 13.85
N LYS A 62 21.64 0.28 12.79
CA LYS A 62 21.12 -0.86 12.04
C LYS A 62 20.92 -2.12 12.90
N PRO A 63 21.86 -2.55 13.76
CA PRO A 63 21.67 -3.72 14.62
C PRO A 63 20.45 -3.60 15.53
N ASP A 64 20.25 -2.44 16.16
CA ASP A 64 19.15 -2.20 17.09
C ASP A 64 17.79 -2.25 16.36
N ILE A 65 17.73 -1.70 15.14
CA ILE A 65 16.52 -1.75 14.31
C ILE A 65 16.16 -3.20 13.96
N ILE A 66 17.14 -3.99 13.53
CA ILE A 66 16.91 -5.41 13.21
C ILE A 66 16.49 -6.20 14.45
N ASN A 67 17.16 -5.98 15.59
CA ASN A 67 16.82 -6.61 16.88
C ASN A 67 15.42 -6.23 17.40
N ASN A 68 14.83 -5.17 16.88
CA ASN A 68 13.46 -4.79 17.16
C ASN A 68 12.43 -5.60 16.36
N ILE A 69 12.83 -6.38 15.35
CA ILE A 69 11.90 -7.15 14.51
C ILE A 69 12.03 -8.63 14.83
N HIS A 70 10.94 -9.23 15.24
CA HIS A 70 10.81 -10.68 15.42
C HIS A 70 9.99 -11.26 14.27
N PHE A 71 10.64 -12.10 13.45
CA PHE A 71 10.02 -12.78 12.31
C PHE A 71 9.42 -14.10 12.79
N THR A 72 8.12 -14.30 12.60
CA THR A 72 7.45 -15.52 13.07
C THR A 72 6.29 -15.95 12.17
N SER A 73 6.06 -17.25 12.07
CA SER A 73 4.83 -17.80 11.47
C SER A 73 3.75 -18.13 12.51
N ASP A 74 4.06 -17.95 13.80
CA ASP A 74 3.14 -18.16 14.89
C ASP A 74 2.30 -16.90 15.15
N LEU A 75 1.03 -16.97 14.76
CA LEU A 75 0.09 -15.87 14.90
C LEU A 75 -0.21 -15.56 16.37
N GLU A 76 -0.38 -16.59 17.22
CA GLU A 76 -0.73 -16.41 18.62
C GLU A 76 0.42 -15.74 19.39
N LEU A 77 1.66 -16.20 19.17
CA LEU A 77 2.85 -15.62 19.76
C LEU A 77 2.98 -14.13 19.43
N GLY A 78 2.75 -13.78 18.15
CA GLY A 78 2.92 -12.40 17.69
C GLY A 78 1.80 -11.45 18.15
N LEU A 79 0.64 -11.96 18.53
CA LEU A 79 -0.54 -11.16 18.89
C LEU A 79 -0.77 -11.01 20.39
N LYS A 80 -0.23 -11.92 21.22
CA LYS A 80 -0.55 -12.05 22.64
C LYS A 80 -0.53 -10.73 23.43
N ASP A 81 0.47 -9.90 23.19
CA ASP A 81 0.68 -8.63 23.89
C ASP A 81 0.68 -7.44 22.91
N ALA A 82 0.01 -7.59 21.76
CA ALA A 82 -0.03 -6.56 20.74
C ALA A 82 -0.90 -5.39 21.20
N PHE A 83 -0.33 -4.18 21.16
CA PHE A 83 -1.04 -2.93 21.35
C PHE A 83 -1.72 -2.47 20.06
N LEU A 84 -1.06 -2.70 18.92
CA LEU A 84 -1.54 -2.39 17.59
C LEU A 84 -1.19 -3.55 16.64
N VAL A 85 -2.15 -3.99 15.88
CA VAL A 85 -1.97 -4.89 14.73
C VAL A 85 -2.13 -4.09 13.45
N VAL A 86 -1.19 -4.22 12.51
CA VAL A 86 -1.35 -3.67 11.14
C VAL A 86 -1.43 -4.83 10.16
N GLU A 87 -2.61 -5.05 9.60
CA GLU A 87 -2.85 -6.06 8.58
C GLU A 87 -2.41 -5.55 7.21
N ALA A 88 -1.58 -6.31 6.51
CA ALA A 88 -1.04 -6.03 5.18
C ALA A 88 -1.01 -7.29 4.28
N ILE A 89 -2.03 -8.16 4.39
CA ILE A 89 -2.18 -9.34 3.54
C ILE A 89 -2.82 -8.99 2.19
N SER A 90 -3.03 -10.02 1.34
CA SER A 90 -3.67 -9.86 0.03
C SER A 90 -5.03 -9.19 0.11
N GLU A 91 -5.33 -8.33 -0.87
CA GLU A 91 -6.56 -7.51 -0.95
C GLU A 91 -7.77 -8.36 -1.37
N LYS A 92 -8.14 -9.32 -0.54
CA LYS A 92 -9.27 -10.25 -0.73
C LYS A 92 -10.12 -10.26 0.53
N ILE A 93 -11.37 -9.80 0.41
CA ILE A 93 -12.28 -9.65 1.55
C ILE A 93 -12.43 -10.93 2.38
N LEU A 94 -12.59 -12.10 1.74
CA LEU A 94 -12.73 -13.37 2.45
C LEU A 94 -11.49 -13.79 3.27
N LEU A 95 -10.28 -13.37 2.84
CA LEU A 95 -9.07 -13.62 3.62
C LEU A 95 -8.99 -12.67 4.81
N LYS A 96 -9.34 -11.41 4.60
CA LYS A 96 -9.36 -10.41 5.68
C LYS A 96 -10.45 -10.72 6.70
N GLU A 97 -11.64 -11.16 6.27
CA GLU A 97 -12.71 -11.64 7.16
C GLU A 97 -12.20 -12.75 8.10
N LYS A 98 -11.59 -13.80 7.54
CA LYS A 98 -11.02 -14.90 8.35
C LYS A 98 -9.98 -14.38 9.33
N LEU A 99 -9.10 -13.49 8.88
CA LEU A 99 -8.06 -12.93 9.72
C LEU A 99 -8.67 -12.06 10.84
N PHE A 100 -9.57 -11.12 10.53
CA PHE A 100 -10.17 -10.23 11.53
C PHE A 100 -10.96 -11.01 12.60
N ASN A 101 -11.65 -12.09 12.22
CA ASN A 101 -12.27 -13.02 13.17
C ASN A 101 -11.25 -13.73 14.10
N GLN A 102 -10.02 -13.98 13.64
CA GLN A 102 -8.94 -14.53 14.48
C GLN A 102 -8.33 -13.43 15.36
N LEU A 103 -8.07 -12.24 14.79
CA LEU A 103 -7.55 -11.10 15.54
C LEU A 103 -8.44 -10.72 16.72
N ASP A 104 -9.76 -10.75 16.52
CA ASP A 104 -10.74 -10.47 17.56
C ASP A 104 -10.56 -11.36 18.80
N LYS A 105 -10.22 -12.63 18.57
CA LYS A 105 -10.07 -13.65 19.64
C LYS A 105 -8.67 -13.67 20.27
N LEU A 106 -7.64 -13.38 19.46
CA LEU A 106 -6.23 -13.59 19.85
C LEU A 106 -5.56 -12.33 20.41
N THR A 107 -6.15 -11.16 20.18
CA THR A 107 -5.57 -9.90 20.66
C THR A 107 -6.26 -9.39 21.94
N PRO A 108 -5.55 -8.62 22.79
CA PRO A 108 -6.16 -7.92 23.91
C PRO A 108 -7.39 -7.10 23.53
N ASN A 109 -8.33 -6.90 24.46
CA ASN A 109 -9.58 -6.17 24.17
C ASN A 109 -9.36 -4.72 23.75
N ASP A 110 -8.30 -4.08 24.23
CA ASP A 110 -7.90 -2.71 23.93
C ASP A 110 -6.95 -2.58 22.72
N CYS A 111 -6.55 -3.73 22.13
CA CYS A 111 -5.70 -3.75 20.94
C CYS A 111 -6.37 -3.07 19.76
N ILE A 112 -5.65 -2.15 19.11
CA ILE A 112 -6.10 -1.49 17.87
C ILE A 112 -5.85 -2.45 16.70
N LEU A 113 -6.86 -2.65 15.86
CA LEU A 113 -6.80 -3.47 14.66
C LEU A 113 -6.79 -2.56 13.43
N ALA A 114 -5.63 -2.31 12.88
CA ALA A 114 -5.47 -1.49 11.68
C ALA A 114 -5.36 -2.36 10.42
N SER A 115 -5.91 -1.86 9.30
CA SER A 115 -5.70 -2.46 7.98
C SER A 115 -4.98 -1.48 7.05
N ASN A 116 -4.00 -1.99 6.31
CA ASN A 116 -3.35 -1.26 5.23
C ASN A 116 -4.07 -1.43 3.88
N THR A 117 -5.34 -1.79 3.90
CA THR A 117 -6.16 -1.90 2.68
C THR A 117 -6.14 -0.61 1.89
N SER A 118 -6.18 -0.72 0.56
CA SER A 118 -6.29 0.43 -0.35
C SER A 118 -7.72 0.68 -0.83
N SER A 119 -8.65 -0.26 -0.57
CA SER A 119 -9.94 -0.25 -1.24
C SER A 119 -11.10 -0.86 -0.46
N ILE A 120 -10.81 -1.75 0.50
CA ILE A 120 -11.85 -2.41 1.29
C ILE A 120 -12.31 -1.48 2.40
N SER A 121 -13.64 -1.33 2.57
CA SER A 121 -14.24 -0.51 3.62
C SER A 121 -13.78 -0.96 5.02
N ILE A 122 -13.32 -0.02 5.82
CA ILE A 122 -12.93 -0.24 7.20
C ILE A 122 -14.14 -0.62 8.05
N THR A 123 -15.30 -0.02 7.78
CA THR A 123 -16.57 -0.38 8.42
C THR A 123 -16.92 -1.84 8.14
N SER A 124 -16.67 -2.32 6.90
CA SER A 124 -16.86 -3.74 6.57
C SER A 124 -15.90 -4.65 7.33
N LEU A 125 -14.61 -4.27 7.46
CA LEU A 125 -13.64 -5.05 8.25
C LEU A 125 -14.02 -5.07 9.74
N ALA A 126 -14.49 -3.96 10.26
CA ALA A 126 -14.94 -3.84 11.65
C ALA A 126 -16.11 -4.77 11.98
N SER A 127 -17.00 -5.05 11.01
CA SER A 127 -18.15 -5.95 11.21
C SER A 127 -17.76 -7.41 11.43
N PHE A 128 -16.52 -7.79 11.15
CA PHE A 128 -15.98 -9.13 11.41
C PHE A 128 -15.41 -9.29 12.83
N THR A 129 -15.54 -8.28 13.69
CA THR A 129 -14.98 -8.29 15.06
C THR A 129 -16.04 -7.94 16.10
N GLY A 130 -15.86 -8.42 17.33
CA GLY A 130 -16.66 -8.02 18.50
C GLY A 130 -16.27 -6.65 19.07
N LYS A 131 -15.19 -6.01 18.55
CA LYS A 131 -14.67 -4.71 18.98
C LYS A 131 -14.54 -3.71 17.83
N PRO A 132 -15.64 -3.39 17.10
CA PRO A 132 -15.60 -2.55 15.90
C PRO A 132 -15.06 -1.14 16.17
N GLY A 133 -15.19 -0.63 17.41
CA GLY A 133 -14.61 0.64 17.82
C GLY A 133 -13.08 0.68 17.80
N LYS A 134 -12.41 -0.46 17.79
CA LYS A 134 -10.94 -0.60 17.75
C LYS A 134 -10.39 -0.82 16.34
N VAL A 135 -11.26 -0.88 15.31
CA VAL A 135 -10.84 -1.12 13.92
C VAL A 135 -10.67 0.21 13.18
N ILE A 136 -9.53 0.35 12.46
CA ILE A 136 -9.18 1.59 11.74
C ILE A 136 -8.35 1.26 10.49
N GLY A 137 -8.36 2.14 9.48
CA GLY A 137 -7.44 2.07 8.35
C GLY A 137 -6.15 2.85 8.62
N MET A 138 -5.01 2.23 8.29
CA MET A 138 -3.69 2.87 8.21
C MET A 138 -3.10 2.61 6.83
N HIS A 139 -3.50 3.41 5.85
CA HIS A 139 -3.10 3.21 4.46
C HIS A 139 -1.76 3.89 4.19
N PHE A 140 -0.70 3.12 4.21
CA PHE A 140 0.66 3.53 3.87
C PHE A 140 0.86 3.57 2.36
N MET A 141 1.77 4.44 1.89
CA MET A 141 2.15 4.55 0.48
C MET A 141 3.44 3.79 0.18
N ASN A 142 3.50 3.15 -0.99
CA ASN A 142 4.70 2.41 -1.44
C ASN A 142 5.69 3.35 -2.15
N PRO A 143 7.00 3.30 -1.81
CA PRO A 143 7.70 2.50 -0.79
C PRO A 143 7.53 3.09 0.63
N VAL A 144 7.09 2.26 1.59
CA VAL A 144 6.76 2.71 2.95
C VAL A 144 7.89 3.48 3.65
N PRO A 145 9.18 3.07 3.59
CA PRO A 145 10.25 3.83 4.25
C PRO A 145 10.51 5.22 3.65
N VAL A 146 10.03 5.47 2.43
CA VAL A 146 10.30 6.70 1.68
C VAL A 146 9.13 7.67 1.71
N MET A 147 7.93 7.15 1.50
CA MET A 147 6.72 7.96 1.40
C MET A 147 6.27 8.44 2.77
N GLN A 148 5.99 9.73 2.89
CA GLN A 148 5.63 10.34 4.17
C GLN A 148 4.15 10.19 4.53
N LEU A 149 3.27 10.12 3.53
CA LEU A 149 1.82 10.08 3.73
C LEU A 149 1.37 8.77 4.38
N VAL A 150 0.48 8.88 5.36
CA VAL A 150 -0.42 7.81 5.81
C VAL A 150 -1.84 8.35 5.84
N GLU A 151 -2.75 7.76 5.08
CA GLU A 151 -4.17 8.04 5.24
C GLU A 151 -4.67 7.27 6.46
N ILE A 152 -5.35 7.96 7.36
CA ILE A 152 -6.00 7.38 8.54
C ILE A 152 -7.50 7.35 8.27
N ILE A 153 -8.07 6.16 8.25
CA ILE A 153 -9.44 5.95 7.83
C ILE A 153 -10.25 5.38 8.99
N PRO A 154 -10.92 6.20 9.80
CA PRO A 154 -11.89 5.69 10.76
C PRO A 154 -13.09 5.09 10.02
N GLY A 155 -13.51 3.88 10.41
CA GLY A 155 -14.79 3.31 10.02
C GLY A 155 -15.94 3.95 10.78
N LEU A 156 -17.16 3.56 10.46
CA LEU A 156 -18.37 4.16 11.04
C LEU A 156 -18.42 4.10 12.58
N LEU A 157 -17.87 3.06 13.17
CA LEU A 157 -17.89 2.81 14.63
C LEU A 157 -16.52 3.03 15.29
N THR A 158 -15.49 3.42 14.56
CA THR A 158 -14.14 3.65 15.13
C THR A 158 -14.19 4.73 16.20
N GLU A 159 -13.67 4.42 17.38
CA GLU A 159 -13.61 5.35 18.50
C GLU A 159 -12.65 6.51 18.19
N LYS A 160 -13.00 7.70 18.67
CA LYS A 160 -12.16 8.90 18.46
C LYS A 160 -10.77 8.73 19.07
N GLU A 161 -10.68 8.12 20.23
CA GLU A 161 -9.43 7.84 20.95
C GLU A 161 -8.51 6.95 20.15
N VAL A 162 -9.06 5.98 19.40
CA VAL A 162 -8.31 5.10 18.49
C VAL A 162 -7.74 5.92 17.33
N THR A 163 -8.55 6.81 16.75
CA THR A 163 -8.10 7.70 15.67
C THR A 163 -6.97 8.61 16.13
N ASP A 164 -7.15 9.27 17.28
CA ASP A 164 -6.15 10.16 17.86
C ASP A 164 -4.84 9.42 18.16
N LYS A 165 -4.94 8.19 18.70
CA LYS A 165 -3.77 7.36 19.00
C LYS A 165 -3.01 6.91 17.76
N VAL A 166 -3.72 6.57 16.70
CA VAL A 166 -3.08 6.16 15.42
C VAL A 166 -2.41 7.36 14.72
N ILE A 167 -2.97 8.58 14.86
CA ILE A 167 -2.32 9.81 14.43
C ILE A 167 -1.00 10.01 15.17
N GLU A 168 -1.01 9.93 16.52
CA GLU A 168 0.21 10.07 17.35
C GLU A 168 1.28 9.04 16.92
N ILE A 169 0.89 7.78 16.76
CA ILE A 169 1.81 6.73 16.31
C ILE A 169 2.39 7.08 14.94
N SER A 170 1.55 7.49 13.98
CA SER A 170 2.03 7.86 12.63
C SER A 170 3.06 8.99 12.66
N ILE A 171 2.90 9.97 13.54
CA ILE A 171 3.88 11.05 13.74
C ILE A 171 5.19 10.47 14.32
N LEU A 172 5.12 9.56 15.28
CA LEU A 172 6.31 8.88 15.83
C LEU A 172 7.06 8.07 14.78
N LEU A 173 6.37 7.54 13.76
CA LEU A 173 6.98 6.89 12.59
C LEU A 173 7.61 7.88 11.60
N ASN A 174 7.66 9.17 11.92
CA ASN A 174 8.08 10.26 11.02
C ASN A 174 7.23 10.29 9.73
N LYS A 175 5.91 10.03 9.88
CA LYS A 175 4.91 10.12 8.82
C LYS A 175 4.01 11.35 9.02
N THR A 176 3.36 11.74 7.94
CA THR A 176 2.36 12.82 7.94
C THR A 176 0.98 12.17 7.80
N PRO A 177 0.22 12.00 8.89
CA PRO A 177 -1.11 11.43 8.85
C PRO A 177 -2.15 12.45 8.39
N PHE A 178 -3.08 12.01 7.54
CA PHE A 178 -4.30 12.73 7.21
C PHE A 178 -5.52 11.85 7.45
N VAL A 179 -6.49 12.36 8.20
CA VAL A 179 -7.75 11.65 8.43
C VAL A 179 -8.65 11.83 7.22
N VAL A 180 -9.15 10.72 6.69
CA VAL A 180 -10.05 10.70 5.54
C VAL A 180 -11.23 9.75 5.81
N SER A 181 -12.35 9.96 5.15
CA SER A 181 -13.55 9.15 5.35
C SER A 181 -13.43 7.78 4.68
N ASP A 182 -14.13 6.78 5.25
CA ASP A 182 -14.24 5.40 4.73
C ASP A 182 -15.15 5.37 3.49
N PHE A 183 -14.61 5.83 2.35
CA PHE A 183 -15.25 5.78 1.04
C PHE A 183 -14.38 4.96 0.06
N PRO A 184 -14.96 4.37 -1.00
CA PRO A 184 -14.22 3.59 -1.98
C PRO A 184 -12.98 4.33 -2.50
N GLY A 185 -11.78 3.70 -2.34
CA GLY A 185 -10.51 4.25 -2.78
C GLY A 185 -9.96 5.41 -1.94
N PHE A 186 -10.62 5.74 -0.82
CA PHE A 186 -10.26 6.85 0.08
C PHE A 186 -10.08 8.16 -0.69
N ILE A 187 -9.04 8.96 -0.43
CA ILE A 187 -8.76 10.18 -1.21
C ILE A 187 -7.73 9.93 -2.30
N SER A 188 -6.62 9.25 -1.98
CA SER A 188 -5.53 9.07 -2.92
C SER A 188 -5.98 8.37 -4.21
N ASN A 189 -6.59 7.21 -4.10
CA ASN A 189 -7.05 6.44 -5.26
C ASN A 189 -8.27 7.06 -5.95
N ARG A 190 -9.16 7.71 -5.19
CA ARG A 190 -10.34 8.38 -5.75
C ARG A 190 -9.98 9.52 -6.70
N ILE A 191 -8.83 10.17 -6.49
CA ILE A 191 -8.34 11.24 -7.37
C ILE A 191 -7.40 10.67 -8.43
N LEU A 192 -6.43 9.86 -8.00
CA LEU A 192 -5.37 9.36 -8.87
C LEU A 192 -5.89 8.45 -9.99
N MET A 193 -6.78 7.51 -9.67
CA MET A 193 -7.22 6.52 -10.66
C MET A 193 -8.04 7.13 -11.81
N PRO A 194 -9.00 8.06 -11.58
CA PRO A 194 -9.64 8.78 -12.67
C PRO A 194 -8.67 9.60 -13.52
N MET A 195 -7.66 10.22 -12.94
CA MET A 195 -6.62 10.96 -13.68
C MET A 195 -5.83 10.02 -14.60
N ILE A 196 -5.40 8.87 -14.10
CA ILE A 196 -4.72 7.83 -14.90
C ILE A 196 -5.66 7.30 -15.99
N ASN A 197 -6.90 7.00 -15.64
CA ASN A 197 -7.88 6.47 -16.59
C ASN A 197 -8.19 7.46 -17.72
N GLU A 198 -8.28 8.76 -17.39
CA GLU A 198 -8.45 9.82 -18.40
C GLU A 198 -7.27 9.92 -19.35
N ALA A 199 -6.04 9.79 -18.84
CA ALA A 199 -4.84 9.73 -19.70
C ALA A 199 -4.87 8.50 -20.63
N ILE A 200 -5.36 7.35 -20.14
CA ILE A 200 -5.50 6.14 -20.95
C ILE A 200 -6.63 6.29 -22.00
N LEU A 201 -7.74 6.94 -21.64
CA LEU A 201 -8.82 7.26 -22.58
C LEU A 201 -8.34 8.20 -23.68
N SER A 202 -7.60 9.26 -23.32
CA SER A 202 -7.01 10.19 -24.28
C SER A 202 -6.06 9.48 -25.27
N LEU A 203 -5.27 8.51 -24.80
CA LEU A 203 -4.44 7.68 -25.66
C LEU A 203 -5.29 6.78 -26.58
N GLN A 204 -6.33 6.11 -26.03
CA GLN A 204 -7.25 5.24 -26.75
C GLN A 204 -7.99 5.99 -27.86
N GLU A 205 -8.38 7.24 -27.61
CA GLU A 205 -9.10 8.13 -28.52
C GLU A 205 -8.15 8.85 -29.51
N LYS A 206 -6.83 8.60 -29.41
CA LYS A 206 -5.78 9.19 -30.26
C LYS A 206 -5.71 10.72 -30.16
N VAL A 207 -6.05 11.28 -29.01
CA VAL A 207 -5.88 12.72 -28.73
C VAL A 207 -4.40 13.09 -28.74
N ALA A 208 -3.55 12.23 -28.15
CA ALA A 208 -2.08 12.37 -28.17
C ALA A 208 -1.41 11.02 -27.99
N GLY A 209 -0.12 10.93 -28.29
CA GLY A 209 0.70 9.74 -28.04
C GLY A 209 1.14 9.59 -26.58
N VAL A 210 1.76 8.45 -26.27
CA VAL A 210 2.22 8.11 -24.90
C VAL A 210 3.17 9.18 -24.36
N ASN A 211 4.16 9.56 -25.16
CA ASN A 211 5.17 10.54 -24.75
C ASN A 211 4.55 11.93 -24.54
N GLU A 212 3.68 12.36 -25.45
CA GLU A 212 3.05 13.68 -25.40
C GLU A 212 2.19 13.83 -24.14
N ILE A 213 1.33 12.83 -23.83
CA ILE A 213 0.50 12.83 -22.64
C ILE A 213 1.37 13.00 -21.39
N ASP A 214 2.40 12.15 -21.24
CA ASP A 214 3.26 12.18 -20.06
C ASP A 214 4.10 13.45 -19.95
N GLN A 215 4.66 13.94 -21.06
CA GLN A 215 5.47 15.16 -21.03
C GLN A 215 4.64 16.42 -20.77
N ILE A 216 3.42 16.51 -21.31
CA ILE A 216 2.51 17.63 -21.05
C ILE A 216 2.20 17.68 -19.55
N MET A 217 1.89 16.56 -18.91
CA MET A 217 1.60 16.51 -17.48
C MET A 217 2.83 16.84 -16.61
N LYS A 218 4.01 16.42 -17.04
CA LYS A 218 5.27 16.75 -16.34
C LYS A 218 5.66 18.22 -16.49
N LEU A 219 5.66 18.73 -17.70
CA LEU A 219 6.19 20.06 -18.00
C LEU A 219 5.15 21.16 -17.77
N GLY A 220 3.88 20.88 -18.06
CA GLY A 220 2.81 21.85 -17.94
C GLY A 220 2.13 21.87 -16.58
N MET A 221 2.02 20.69 -15.90
CA MET A 221 1.32 20.55 -14.62
C MET A 221 2.27 20.23 -13.46
N ALA A 222 3.58 20.27 -13.67
CA ALA A 222 4.63 20.02 -12.67
C ALA A 222 4.53 18.63 -11.99
N HIS A 223 3.99 17.64 -12.69
CA HIS A 223 3.98 16.27 -12.15
C HIS A 223 5.40 15.68 -12.16
N PRO A 224 5.85 15.00 -11.10
CA PRO A 224 7.18 14.39 -11.08
C PRO A 224 7.30 13.23 -12.08
N MET A 225 6.18 12.62 -12.44
CA MET A 225 6.04 11.50 -13.36
C MET A 225 4.75 11.66 -14.16
N GLY A 226 4.76 11.33 -15.45
CA GLY A 226 3.55 11.33 -16.26
C GLY A 226 2.57 10.23 -15.84
N PRO A 227 1.27 10.38 -16.11
CA PRO A 227 0.23 9.47 -15.64
C PRO A 227 0.35 8.05 -16.21
N LEU A 228 0.78 7.89 -17.47
CA LEU A 228 0.96 6.58 -18.11
C LEU A 228 2.19 5.86 -17.55
N GLN A 229 3.29 6.58 -17.35
CA GLN A 229 4.46 6.06 -16.66
C GLN A 229 4.13 5.65 -15.23
N LEU A 230 3.35 6.45 -14.51
CA LEU A 230 2.93 6.15 -13.13
C LEU A 230 2.04 4.91 -13.09
N ALA A 231 1.12 4.75 -14.05
CA ALA A 231 0.30 3.54 -14.18
C ALA A 231 1.17 2.28 -14.37
N ASP A 232 2.21 2.34 -15.19
CA ASP A 232 3.16 1.25 -15.38
C ASP A 232 3.93 0.91 -14.09
N TYR A 233 4.29 1.91 -13.28
CA TYR A 233 4.96 1.70 -11.97
C TYR A 233 4.03 1.10 -10.92
N ILE A 234 2.76 1.52 -10.86
CA ILE A 234 1.74 0.95 -9.98
C ILE A 234 1.45 -0.50 -10.40
N GLY A 235 1.38 -0.72 -11.70
CA GLY A 235 0.94 -1.95 -12.34
C GLY A 235 -0.48 -1.82 -12.88
N LEU A 236 -0.64 -2.09 -14.18
CA LEU A 236 -1.91 -1.87 -14.89
C LEU A 236 -3.06 -2.74 -14.35
N ASP A 237 -2.76 -3.95 -13.87
CA ASP A 237 -3.73 -4.83 -13.20
C ASP A 237 -4.19 -4.25 -11.85
N VAL A 238 -3.30 -3.58 -11.11
CA VAL A 238 -3.63 -2.88 -9.86
C VAL A 238 -4.52 -1.68 -10.17
N CYS A 239 -4.17 -0.87 -11.18
CA CYS A 239 -5.00 0.26 -11.63
C CYS A 239 -6.40 -0.20 -12.03
N LEU A 240 -6.49 -1.29 -12.81
CA LEU A 240 -7.77 -1.89 -13.23
C LEU A 240 -8.59 -2.36 -12.03
N SER A 241 -7.96 -3.03 -11.07
CA SER A 241 -8.62 -3.49 -9.85
C SER A 241 -9.21 -2.34 -9.04
N ILE A 242 -8.44 -1.26 -8.83
CA ILE A 242 -8.89 -0.09 -8.06
C ILE A 242 -10.04 0.63 -8.79
N LEU A 243 -9.96 0.80 -10.12
CA LEU A 243 -11.04 1.40 -10.91
C LEU A 243 -12.34 0.59 -10.79
N ASN A 244 -12.27 -0.75 -10.80
CA ASN A 244 -13.44 -1.59 -10.57
C ASN A 244 -14.01 -1.38 -9.16
N VAL A 245 -13.19 -1.31 -8.12
CA VAL A 245 -13.64 -1.01 -6.75
C VAL A 245 -14.35 0.35 -6.69
N LEU A 246 -13.78 1.39 -7.33
CA LEU A 246 -14.41 2.71 -7.40
C LEU A 246 -15.75 2.66 -8.12
N LYS A 247 -15.79 2.00 -9.29
CA LYS A 247 -17.01 1.86 -10.10
C LYS A 247 -18.11 1.14 -9.33
N ASP A 248 -17.79 0.00 -8.73
CA ASP A 248 -18.77 -0.84 -8.03
C ASP A 248 -19.21 -0.18 -6.71
N GLY A 249 -18.26 0.40 -5.95
CA GLY A 249 -18.53 1.03 -4.67
C GLY A 249 -19.34 2.34 -4.78
N PHE A 250 -19.18 3.10 -5.87
CA PHE A 250 -19.99 4.32 -6.09
C PHE A 250 -21.19 4.09 -7.01
N GLY A 251 -21.28 2.95 -7.70
CA GLY A 251 -22.31 2.72 -8.71
C GLY A 251 -22.29 3.76 -9.86
N ASN A 252 -21.14 4.38 -10.13
CA ASN A 252 -21.03 5.50 -11.05
C ASN A 252 -20.15 5.14 -12.25
N PRO A 253 -20.67 5.19 -13.49
CA PRO A 253 -19.95 4.81 -14.70
C PRO A 253 -18.72 5.68 -14.99
N LYS A 254 -18.57 6.87 -14.39
CA LYS A 254 -17.38 7.70 -14.56
C LYS A 254 -16.08 7.02 -14.11
N TYR A 255 -16.18 5.98 -13.27
CA TYR A 255 -15.04 5.19 -12.82
C TYR A 255 -14.81 3.94 -13.67
N ALA A 256 -15.59 3.73 -14.74
CA ALA A 256 -15.40 2.59 -15.61
C ALA A 256 -14.00 2.60 -16.23
N PRO A 257 -13.26 1.47 -16.15
CA PRO A 257 -11.92 1.40 -16.73
C PRO A 257 -11.96 1.55 -18.24
N ALA A 258 -10.97 2.24 -18.82
CA ALA A 258 -10.77 2.32 -20.26
C ALA A 258 -10.65 0.91 -20.87
N VAL A 259 -11.23 0.68 -22.05
CA VAL A 259 -11.15 -0.61 -22.75
C VAL A 259 -9.70 -0.98 -23.06
N LEU A 260 -8.88 0.02 -23.41
CA LEU A 260 -7.44 -0.16 -23.63
C LEU A 260 -6.74 -0.75 -22.39
N LEU A 261 -7.02 -0.22 -21.18
CA LEU A 261 -6.47 -0.75 -19.93
C LEU A 261 -6.86 -2.22 -19.71
N ILE A 262 -8.13 -2.54 -19.91
CA ILE A 262 -8.62 -3.93 -19.78
C ILE A 262 -7.88 -4.86 -20.75
N ASN A 263 -7.70 -4.43 -21.99
CA ASN A 263 -7.05 -5.23 -23.03
C ASN A 263 -5.54 -5.40 -22.75
N MET A 264 -4.86 -4.36 -22.29
CA MET A 264 -3.45 -4.44 -21.90
C MET A 264 -3.24 -5.44 -20.76
N VAL A 265 -4.09 -5.38 -19.73
CA VAL A 265 -4.02 -6.34 -18.61
C VAL A 265 -4.25 -7.77 -19.08
N LYS A 266 -5.27 -8.01 -19.95
CA LYS A 266 -5.52 -9.34 -20.56
C LYS A 266 -4.34 -9.83 -21.41
N ALA A 267 -3.64 -8.92 -22.07
CA ALA A 267 -2.45 -9.23 -22.88
C ALA A 267 -1.16 -9.43 -22.03
N GLY A 268 -1.25 -9.33 -20.70
CA GLY A 268 -0.09 -9.48 -19.82
C GLY A 268 0.86 -8.29 -19.84
N LYS A 269 0.46 -7.14 -20.41
CA LYS A 269 1.22 -5.89 -20.42
C LYS A 269 0.92 -5.12 -19.13
N LEU A 270 1.63 -5.49 -18.06
CA LEU A 270 1.31 -5.02 -16.71
C LEU A 270 2.20 -3.87 -16.21
N GLY A 271 3.02 -3.31 -17.09
CA GLY A 271 3.98 -2.25 -16.75
C GLY A 271 5.34 -2.79 -16.32
N VAL A 272 5.99 -2.10 -15.38
CA VAL A 272 7.37 -2.41 -14.93
C VAL A 272 7.55 -3.86 -14.50
N LYS A 273 6.57 -4.45 -13.83
CA LYS A 273 6.67 -5.82 -13.31
C LYS A 273 6.68 -6.91 -14.39
N SER A 274 6.12 -6.62 -15.58
CA SER A 274 6.14 -7.52 -16.74
C SER A 274 7.19 -7.11 -17.80
N GLY A 275 7.95 -6.04 -17.55
CA GLY A 275 8.91 -5.48 -18.50
C GLY A 275 8.30 -4.59 -19.59
N GLU A 276 6.97 -4.55 -19.70
CA GLU A 276 6.27 -3.73 -20.71
C GLU A 276 4.85 -3.35 -20.24
N GLY A 277 4.48 -2.10 -20.49
CA GLY A 277 3.16 -1.51 -20.35
C GLY A 277 2.95 -0.47 -21.45
N PHE A 278 2.76 0.80 -21.09
CA PHE A 278 2.83 1.92 -22.04
C PHE A 278 4.26 2.16 -22.54
N TYR A 279 5.22 1.84 -21.67
CA TYR A 279 6.65 1.86 -21.98
C TYR A 279 7.24 0.45 -21.90
N LYS A 280 8.44 0.30 -22.51
CA LYS A 280 9.32 -0.85 -22.31
C LYS A 280 10.32 -0.55 -21.21
N TYR A 281 10.65 -1.56 -20.43
CA TYR A 281 11.57 -1.46 -19.31
C TYR A 281 12.72 -2.46 -19.47
N ASN A 282 13.94 -2.02 -19.16
CA ASN A 282 15.10 -2.91 -19.09
C ASN A 282 15.19 -3.65 -17.74
N ASP A 283 16.19 -4.52 -17.58
CA ASP A 283 16.42 -5.30 -16.36
C ASP A 283 16.62 -4.42 -15.10
N LEU A 284 17.09 -3.17 -15.30
CA LEU A 284 17.22 -2.17 -14.23
C LEU A 284 15.92 -1.41 -13.96
N LYS A 285 14.81 -1.83 -14.56
CA LYS A 285 13.49 -1.18 -14.47
C LYS A 285 13.46 0.28 -14.96
N LYS A 286 14.39 0.65 -15.84
CA LYS A 286 14.41 1.96 -16.50
C LYS A 286 13.71 1.87 -17.85
N ILE A 287 13.04 2.96 -18.24
CA ILE A 287 12.43 3.10 -19.56
C ILE A 287 13.51 2.92 -20.64
N SER A 288 13.26 2.01 -21.58
CA SER A 288 14.09 1.75 -22.77
C SER A 288 13.42 2.19 -24.07
N GLY A 289 12.16 2.59 -24.04
CA GLY A 289 11.39 3.11 -25.18
C GLY A 289 9.89 3.07 -24.93
N ILE A 290 9.11 3.51 -25.88
CA ILE A 290 7.66 3.36 -25.90
C ILE A 290 7.33 1.93 -26.32
N SER A 291 6.26 1.33 -25.76
CA SER A 291 5.78 0.03 -26.19
C SER A 291 5.49 0.01 -27.70
N ALA A 292 5.82 -1.09 -28.35
CA ALA A 292 5.54 -1.27 -29.78
C ALA A 292 4.05 -1.19 -30.13
N LEU A 293 3.17 -1.36 -29.14
CA LEU A 293 1.72 -1.17 -29.30
C LEU A 293 1.34 0.28 -29.65
N PHE A 294 2.20 1.26 -29.33
CA PHE A 294 1.97 2.70 -29.46
C PHE A 294 3.08 3.42 -30.23
N ALA A 295 4.07 2.69 -30.75
CA ALA A 295 5.06 3.23 -31.66
C ALA A 295 4.40 3.43 -33.03
N ASN A 296 4.32 4.69 -33.49
CA ASN A 296 3.88 5.03 -34.84
C ASN A 296 4.92 4.61 -35.88
#